data_faee343c6e0c062fcaf55bcb6c748eff
#
_entry.id   faee343c6e0c062fcaf55bcb6c748eff
#
_cell.length_a   1.000
_cell.length_b   1.000
_cell.length_c   1.000
_cell.angle_alpha   90.00
_cell.angle_beta   90.00
_cell.angle_gamma   90.00
#
_symmetry.space_group_name_H-M   'P 1'
#
loop_
_entity.id
_entity.type
_entity.pdbx_description
1 polymer ?
#
loop_
_entity_poly.entity_id
_entity_poly.type
_entity_poly.pdbx_seq_one_letter_code
_entity_poly.pdbx_strand_id
1 'polypeptide(L)'
;MGCQKDHMSKKTLNSENLAALGAERLAELLIEVSTGSAEIKRRLRLEISHSLGSAELAREVRKRLATLRKSKSYVGWRRRKALLRDLNTQTEMIIEKIASDDPTEACELLWQFIDLAPSIYERVDDSRGEVGDIFRSALSRFQDIAPRAALNTHTLAARVWEA
;
A
#
# COMPACT_ATOMS: atom_id res chain seq x y z
N MET A 1 24.67 -36.55 -16.55
CA MET A 1 24.59 -35.19 -16.00
C MET A 1 23.42 -35.16 -15.00
N GLY A 2 23.73 -35.33 -13.72
CA GLY A 2 22.72 -35.39 -12.66
C GLY A 2 22.29 -34.00 -12.28
N CYS A 3 21.00 -33.72 -12.46
CA CYS A 3 20.36 -32.52 -11.94
C CYS A 3 20.26 -32.68 -10.41
N GLN A 4 21.11 -31.98 -9.68
CA GLN A 4 21.08 -31.91 -8.22
C GLN A 4 19.81 -31.11 -7.86
N LYS A 5 18.73 -31.82 -7.50
CA LYS A 5 17.59 -31.21 -6.84
C LYS A 5 18.09 -30.78 -5.46
N ASP A 6 18.27 -29.47 -5.28
CA ASP A 6 18.46 -28.86 -3.97
C ASP A 6 17.33 -29.35 -3.05
N HIS A 7 17.71 -30.18 -2.10
CA HIS A 7 16.82 -30.64 -1.02
C HIS A 7 16.65 -29.48 -0.03
N MET A 8 15.83 -28.49 -0.40
CA MET A 8 15.40 -27.45 0.53
C MET A 8 14.74 -28.14 1.73
N SER A 9 15.25 -27.85 2.93
CA SER A 9 14.76 -28.43 4.16
C SER A 9 13.25 -28.23 4.28
N LYS A 10 12.51 -29.34 4.48
CA LYS A 10 11.04 -29.31 4.71
C LYS A 10 10.60 -28.47 5.91
N LYS A 11 11.53 -27.97 6.72
CA LYS A 11 11.29 -27.10 7.89
C LYS A 11 11.57 -25.62 7.61
N THR A 12 12.09 -25.27 6.42
CA THR A 12 12.39 -23.86 6.07
C THR A 12 11.10 -23.10 5.83
N LEU A 13 10.99 -21.90 6.39
CA LEU A 13 9.86 -21.00 6.15
C LEU A 13 9.99 -20.41 4.73
N ASN A 14 9.25 -20.97 3.79
CA ASN A 14 9.15 -20.52 2.40
C ASN A 14 7.75 -20.75 1.85
N SER A 15 7.46 -20.20 0.69
CA SER A 15 6.13 -20.26 0.06
C SER A 15 5.69 -21.70 -0.25
N GLU A 16 6.61 -22.56 -0.68
CA GLU A 16 6.31 -23.95 -1.02
C GLU A 16 5.89 -24.76 0.22
N ASN A 17 6.68 -24.68 1.30
CA ASN A 17 6.36 -25.35 2.55
C ASN A 17 5.09 -24.80 3.22
N LEU A 18 4.83 -23.48 3.09
CA LEU A 18 3.60 -22.88 3.57
C LEU A 18 2.40 -23.36 2.74
N ALA A 19 2.50 -23.37 1.42
CA ALA A 19 1.42 -23.86 0.55
C ALA A 19 1.06 -25.32 0.82
N ALA A 20 2.04 -26.14 1.19
CA ALA A 20 1.82 -27.54 1.56
C ALA A 20 0.95 -27.74 2.81
N LEU A 21 0.74 -26.69 3.63
CA LEU A 21 -0.19 -26.75 4.79
C LEU A 21 -1.65 -26.78 4.38
N GLY A 22 -1.97 -26.36 3.15
CA GLY A 22 -3.33 -26.21 2.65
C GLY A 22 -3.99 -24.89 3.05
N ALA A 23 -5.04 -24.51 2.31
CA ALA A 23 -5.68 -23.21 2.44
C ALA A 23 -6.33 -22.98 3.82
N GLU A 24 -6.99 -23.98 4.38
CA GLU A 24 -7.64 -23.87 5.69
C GLU A 24 -6.63 -23.56 6.80
N ARG A 25 -5.55 -24.35 6.86
CA ARG A 25 -4.51 -24.15 7.89
C ARG A 25 -3.79 -22.81 7.71
N LEU A 26 -3.54 -22.38 6.47
CA LEU A 26 -2.97 -21.05 6.20
C LEU A 26 -3.91 -19.93 6.64
N ALA A 27 -5.22 -20.05 6.39
CA ALA A 27 -6.19 -19.05 6.82
C ALA A 27 -6.23 -18.92 8.36
N GLU A 28 -6.25 -20.04 9.08
CA GLU A 28 -6.17 -20.04 10.55
C GLU A 28 -4.91 -19.34 11.06
N LEU A 29 -3.73 -19.70 10.51
CA LEU A 29 -2.46 -19.10 10.89
C LEU A 29 -2.42 -17.59 10.58
N LEU A 30 -2.96 -17.15 9.44
CA LEU A 30 -3.03 -15.73 9.09
C LEU A 30 -3.93 -14.98 10.08
N ILE A 31 -5.06 -15.52 10.48
CA ILE A 31 -5.92 -14.94 11.52
C ILE A 31 -5.16 -14.86 12.85
N GLU A 32 -4.50 -15.94 13.25
CA GLU A 32 -3.74 -16.02 14.50
C GLU A 32 -2.62 -14.96 14.53
N VAL A 33 -1.73 -14.91 13.53
CA VAL A 33 -0.62 -13.95 13.47
C VAL A 33 -1.07 -12.51 13.29
N SER A 34 -2.27 -12.29 12.75
CA SER A 34 -2.86 -10.96 12.64
C SER A 34 -3.42 -10.46 13.97
N THR A 35 -3.66 -11.36 14.93
CA THR A 35 -4.20 -10.98 16.25
C THR A 35 -3.19 -10.11 16.99
N GLY A 36 -3.63 -8.92 17.42
CA GLY A 36 -2.76 -7.91 18.02
C GLY A 36 -2.04 -6.99 17.03
N SER A 37 -2.03 -7.28 15.73
CA SER A 37 -1.40 -6.42 14.72
C SER A 37 -2.43 -5.78 13.78
N ALA A 38 -2.71 -4.49 14.02
CA ALA A 38 -3.58 -3.71 13.14
C ALA A 38 -3.01 -3.56 11.71
N GLU A 39 -1.69 -3.60 11.57
CA GLU A 39 -0.98 -3.53 10.29
C GLU A 39 -1.24 -4.78 9.46
N ILE A 40 -1.03 -5.97 10.03
CA ILE A 40 -1.27 -7.25 9.34
C ILE A 40 -2.75 -7.39 8.97
N LYS A 41 -3.67 -7.05 9.90
CA LYS A 41 -5.11 -7.05 9.61
C LYS A 41 -5.47 -6.15 8.42
N ARG A 42 -4.88 -4.95 8.33
CA ARG A 42 -5.12 -4.06 7.18
C ARG A 42 -4.60 -4.67 5.90
N ARG A 43 -3.38 -5.23 5.90
CA ARG A 43 -2.81 -5.89 4.71
C ARG A 43 -3.72 -7.02 4.21
N LEU A 44 -4.15 -7.90 5.10
CA LEU A 44 -5.06 -8.99 4.75
C LEU A 44 -6.40 -8.50 4.18
N ARG A 45 -6.97 -7.41 4.75
CA ARG A 45 -8.20 -6.80 4.22
C ARG A 45 -8.01 -6.25 2.81
N LEU A 46 -6.88 -5.63 2.53
CA LEU A 46 -6.57 -5.14 1.17
C LEU A 46 -6.51 -6.29 0.16
N GLU A 47 -5.88 -7.42 0.52
CA GLU A 47 -5.83 -8.60 -0.35
C GLU A 47 -7.23 -9.21 -0.56
N ILE A 48 -8.06 -9.30 0.48
CA ILE A 48 -9.46 -9.73 0.36
C ILE A 48 -10.25 -8.75 -0.53
N SER A 49 -10.10 -7.44 -0.32
CA SER A 49 -10.79 -6.43 -1.14
C SER A 49 -10.33 -6.49 -2.61
N HIS A 50 -9.05 -6.76 -2.87
CA HIS A 50 -8.55 -6.97 -4.21
C HIS A 50 -9.20 -8.19 -4.88
N SER A 51 -9.40 -9.30 -4.15
CA SER A 51 -10.09 -10.49 -4.69
C SER A 51 -11.57 -10.24 -5.02
N LEU A 52 -12.17 -9.20 -4.45
CA LEU A 52 -13.55 -8.76 -4.72
C LEU A 52 -13.63 -7.75 -5.88
N GLY A 53 -12.50 -7.25 -6.36
CA GLY A 53 -12.39 -6.33 -7.47
C GLY A 53 -11.70 -4.99 -7.13
N SER A 54 -11.21 -4.31 -8.16
CA SER A 54 -10.45 -3.05 -8.03
C SER A 54 -11.26 -1.93 -7.35
N ALA A 55 -12.56 -1.84 -7.59
CA ALA A 55 -13.44 -0.85 -6.95
C ALA A 55 -13.54 -1.04 -5.42
N GLU A 56 -13.60 -2.28 -4.94
CA GLU A 56 -13.62 -2.55 -3.51
C GLU A 56 -12.27 -2.24 -2.86
N LEU A 57 -11.18 -2.62 -3.53
CA LEU A 57 -9.83 -2.27 -3.11
C LEU A 57 -9.65 -0.74 -3.03
N ALA A 58 -10.09 0.00 -4.04
CA ALA A 58 -10.05 1.45 -4.08
C ALA A 58 -10.80 2.08 -2.89
N ARG A 59 -11.96 1.52 -2.52
CA ARG A 59 -12.75 1.95 -1.36
C ARG A 59 -11.98 1.79 -0.05
N GLU A 60 -11.32 0.64 0.15
CA GLU A 60 -10.53 0.39 1.35
C GLU A 60 -9.28 1.29 1.42
N VAL A 61 -8.58 1.49 0.31
CA VAL A 61 -7.48 2.45 0.22
C VAL A 61 -7.97 3.85 0.60
N ARG A 62 -9.06 4.33 0.00
CA ARG A 62 -9.64 5.66 0.28
C ARG A 62 -9.99 5.85 1.76
N LYS A 63 -10.59 4.85 2.40
CA LYS A 63 -10.84 4.87 3.85
C LYS A 63 -9.54 5.02 4.65
N ARG A 64 -8.47 4.32 4.22
CA ARG A 64 -7.19 4.40 4.91
C ARG A 64 -6.56 5.77 4.76
N LEU A 65 -6.53 6.34 3.55
CA LEU A 65 -6.01 7.69 3.30
C LEU A 65 -6.77 8.73 4.14
N ALA A 66 -8.10 8.65 4.20
CA ALA A 66 -8.92 9.53 5.03
C ALA A 66 -8.59 9.39 6.54
N THR A 67 -8.30 8.18 7.01
CA THR A 67 -7.89 7.94 8.40
C THR A 67 -6.51 8.55 8.69
N LEU A 68 -5.56 8.41 7.77
CA LEU A 68 -4.23 8.99 7.88
C LEU A 68 -4.29 10.52 7.90
N ARG A 69 -5.13 11.14 7.06
CA ARG A 69 -5.36 12.59 7.02
C ARG A 69 -5.92 13.13 8.33
N LYS A 70 -6.89 12.44 8.93
CA LYS A 70 -7.53 12.87 10.19
C LYS A 70 -6.68 12.68 11.43
N SER A 71 -5.65 11.85 11.36
CA SER A 71 -4.81 11.55 12.51
C SER A 71 -3.96 12.75 12.91
N LYS A 72 -4.04 13.16 14.17
CA LYS A 72 -3.23 14.24 14.77
C LYS A 72 -2.15 13.72 15.71
N SER A 73 -2.09 12.40 15.93
CA SER A 73 -1.15 11.80 16.87
C SER A 73 0.28 11.88 16.35
N TYR A 74 1.19 12.38 17.18
CA TYR A 74 2.63 12.35 16.89
C TYR A 74 3.13 10.91 16.72
N VAL A 75 3.97 10.70 15.70
CA VAL A 75 4.54 9.40 15.34
C VAL A 75 6.01 9.38 15.77
N GLY A 76 6.26 8.95 17.00
CA GLY A 76 7.62 8.77 17.49
C GLY A 76 8.37 7.65 16.76
N TRP A 77 9.70 7.60 16.94
CA TRP A 77 10.63 6.73 16.24
C TRP A 77 10.22 5.24 16.21
N ARG A 78 9.62 4.72 17.29
CA ARG A 78 9.17 3.32 17.38
C ARG A 78 8.02 3.01 16.42
N ARG A 79 7.12 3.97 16.19
CA ARG A 79 5.95 3.82 15.31
C ARG A 79 6.22 4.28 13.87
N ARG A 80 7.33 4.99 13.62
CA ARG A 80 7.68 5.51 12.29
C ARG A 80 7.78 4.38 11.28
N LYS A 81 8.49 3.29 11.61
CA LYS A 81 8.64 2.13 10.69
C LYS A 81 7.29 1.52 10.28
N ALA A 82 6.33 1.47 11.19
CA ALA A 82 4.97 1.00 10.88
C ALA A 82 4.22 1.98 9.96
N LEU A 83 4.40 3.30 10.17
CA LEU A 83 3.83 4.30 9.27
C LEU A 83 4.43 4.20 7.86
N LEU A 84 5.75 4.09 7.72
CA LEU A 84 6.42 3.94 6.43
C LEU A 84 5.91 2.70 5.66
N ARG A 85 5.79 1.56 6.34
CA ARG A 85 5.22 0.34 5.74
C ARG A 85 3.76 0.54 5.31
N ASP A 86 2.96 1.24 6.10
CA ASP A 86 1.57 1.52 5.77
C ASP A 86 1.48 2.42 4.53
N LEU A 87 2.24 3.51 4.47
CA LEU A 87 2.30 4.39 3.30
C LEU A 87 2.72 3.63 2.03
N ASN A 88 3.80 2.82 2.10
CA ASN A 88 4.25 2.00 0.98
C ASN A 88 3.17 0.99 0.56
N THR A 89 2.51 0.33 1.51
CA THR A 89 1.43 -0.60 1.19
C THR A 89 0.28 0.08 0.43
N GLN A 90 -0.12 1.31 0.83
CA GLN A 90 -1.17 2.03 0.10
C GLN A 90 -0.74 2.36 -1.33
N THR A 91 0.49 2.87 -1.53
CA THR A 91 0.99 3.18 -2.88
C THR A 91 1.15 1.92 -3.75
N GLU A 92 1.66 0.81 -3.20
CA GLU A 92 1.72 -0.48 -3.89
C GLU A 92 0.34 -0.96 -4.35
N MET A 93 -0.68 -0.91 -3.48
CA MET A 93 -2.04 -1.30 -3.86
C MET A 93 -2.61 -0.44 -4.98
N ILE A 94 -2.37 0.86 -4.95
CA ILE A 94 -2.82 1.78 -6.01
C ILE A 94 -2.10 1.46 -7.32
N ILE A 95 -0.77 1.35 -7.29
CA ILE A 95 0.09 1.25 -8.47
C ILE A 95 0.02 -0.14 -9.12
N GLU A 96 0.13 -1.20 -8.29
CA GLU A 96 0.28 -2.56 -8.80
C GLU A 96 -1.07 -3.24 -9.06
N LYS A 97 -2.13 -2.82 -8.35
CA LYS A 97 -3.42 -3.49 -8.40
C LYS A 97 -4.50 -2.63 -9.05
N ILE A 98 -4.72 -1.39 -8.57
CA ILE A 98 -5.81 -0.57 -9.09
C ILE A 98 -5.46 -0.01 -10.48
N ALA A 99 -4.22 0.45 -10.70
CA ALA A 99 -3.83 1.08 -11.97
C ALA A 99 -3.81 0.12 -13.17
N SER A 100 -3.79 -1.20 -12.95
CA SER A 100 -3.93 -2.19 -14.03
C SER A 100 -5.34 -2.21 -14.59
N ASP A 101 -6.36 -2.05 -13.74
CA ASP A 101 -7.77 -2.17 -14.08
C ASP A 101 -8.41 -0.80 -14.35
N ASP A 102 -8.10 0.18 -13.51
CA ASP A 102 -8.64 1.54 -13.57
C ASP A 102 -7.54 2.59 -13.33
N PRO A 103 -6.80 3.01 -14.39
CA PRO A 103 -5.80 4.06 -14.28
C PRO A 103 -6.35 5.40 -13.80
N THR A 104 -7.61 5.71 -14.10
CA THR A 104 -8.25 6.98 -13.70
C THR A 104 -8.46 7.02 -12.18
N GLU A 105 -9.03 5.96 -11.62
CA GLU A 105 -9.20 5.81 -10.18
C GLU A 105 -7.84 5.77 -9.45
N ALA A 106 -6.84 5.09 -10.05
CA ALA A 106 -5.49 5.07 -9.49
C ALA A 106 -4.86 6.48 -9.41
N CYS A 107 -5.03 7.30 -10.44
CA CYS A 107 -4.58 8.70 -10.43
C CYS A 107 -5.28 9.52 -9.34
N GLU A 108 -6.59 9.38 -9.17
CA GLU A 108 -7.33 10.06 -8.12
C GLU A 108 -6.84 9.66 -6.72
N LEU A 109 -6.57 8.38 -6.50
CA LEU A 109 -6.05 7.88 -5.23
C LEU A 109 -4.61 8.30 -4.97
N LEU A 110 -3.74 8.29 -6.01
CA LEU A 110 -2.36 8.79 -5.88
C LEU A 110 -2.36 10.28 -5.55
N TRP A 111 -3.25 11.07 -6.17
CA TRP A 111 -3.39 12.48 -5.83
C TRP A 111 -3.78 12.66 -4.37
N GLN A 112 -4.82 11.95 -3.92
CA GLN A 112 -5.24 11.96 -2.52
C GLN A 112 -4.11 11.51 -1.56
N PHE A 113 -3.26 10.58 -2.00
CA PHE A 113 -2.09 10.14 -1.24
C PHE A 113 -1.04 11.25 -1.15
N ILE A 114 -0.71 11.91 -2.26
CA ILE A 114 0.25 13.04 -2.30
C ILE A 114 -0.22 14.18 -1.38
N ASP A 115 -1.50 14.49 -1.41
CA ASP A 115 -2.14 15.48 -0.53
C ASP A 115 -2.07 15.16 0.97
N LEU A 116 -1.63 13.96 1.36
CA LEU A 116 -1.38 13.64 2.76
C LEU A 116 -0.07 14.24 3.27
N ALA A 117 0.85 14.63 2.38
CA ALA A 117 2.21 15.01 2.77
C ALA A 117 2.23 16.06 3.89
N PRO A 118 1.52 17.21 3.82
CA PRO A 118 1.53 18.19 4.89
C PRO A 118 1.11 17.59 6.24
N SER A 119 -0.01 16.84 6.25
CA SER A 119 -0.55 16.24 7.49
C SER A 119 0.36 15.16 8.08
N ILE A 120 1.17 14.50 7.28
CA ILE A 120 2.16 13.52 7.73
C ILE A 120 3.39 14.23 8.29
N TYR A 121 3.93 15.24 7.56
CA TYR A 121 5.11 15.98 8.01
C TYR A 121 4.90 16.74 9.32
N GLU A 122 3.70 17.27 9.58
CA GLU A 122 3.36 17.92 10.85
C GLU A 122 3.53 17.02 12.09
N ARG A 123 3.54 15.71 11.93
CA ARG A 123 3.49 14.76 13.04
C ARG A 123 4.54 13.65 13.02
N VAL A 124 5.50 13.72 12.10
CA VAL A 124 6.60 12.76 12.01
C VAL A 124 7.93 13.48 11.87
N ASP A 125 8.94 12.98 12.55
CA ASP A 125 10.33 13.39 12.28
C ASP A 125 10.85 12.67 11.05
N ASP A 126 11.00 13.40 9.94
CA ASP A 126 11.54 12.88 8.69
C ASP A 126 13.00 13.31 8.43
N SER A 127 13.80 13.50 9.48
CA SER A 127 15.21 13.88 9.38
C SER A 127 16.05 12.96 8.48
N ARG A 128 15.57 11.73 8.20
CA ARG A 128 16.18 10.77 7.28
C ARG A 128 15.64 10.82 5.86
N GLY A 129 14.60 11.61 5.60
CA GLY A 129 13.98 11.74 4.28
C GLY A 129 13.16 10.54 3.80
N GLU A 130 12.95 9.50 4.64
CA GLU A 130 12.27 8.25 4.25
C GLU A 130 10.80 8.49 3.87
N VAL A 131 10.12 9.40 4.56
CA VAL A 131 8.73 9.80 4.24
C VAL A 131 8.71 10.59 2.92
N GLY A 132 9.66 11.53 2.77
CA GLY A 132 9.83 12.31 1.55
C GLY A 132 10.07 11.43 0.32
N ASP A 133 10.88 10.38 0.45
CA ASP A 133 11.14 9.44 -0.63
C ASP A 133 9.86 8.73 -1.10
N ILE A 134 8.98 8.36 -0.18
CA ILE A 134 7.70 7.71 -0.53
C ILE A 134 6.82 8.67 -1.33
N PHE A 135 6.68 9.94 -0.90
CA PHE A 135 5.87 10.92 -1.62
C PHE A 135 6.47 11.29 -2.99
N ARG A 136 7.80 11.42 -3.10
CA ARG A 136 8.48 11.63 -4.39
C ARG A 136 8.26 10.45 -5.34
N SER A 137 8.37 9.22 -4.82
CA SER A 137 8.08 8.03 -5.60
C SER A 137 6.64 7.99 -6.08
N ALA A 138 5.66 8.32 -5.22
CA ALA A 138 4.26 8.38 -5.60
C ALA A 138 4.00 9.41 -6.71
N LEU A 139 4.65 10.58 -6.64
CA LEU A 139 4.55 11.62 -7.68
C LEU A 139 5.13 11.14 -9.02
N SER A 140 6.28 10.47 -9.01
CA SER A 140 6.86 9.86 -10.22
C SER A 140 5.91 8.83 -10.83
N ARG A 141 5.34 7.96 -10.01
CA ARG A 141 4.38 6.94 -10.48
C ARG A 141 3.07 7.53 -10.98
N PHE A 142 2.63 8.66 -10.42
CA PHE A 142 1.51 9.41 -10.97
C PHE A 142 1.76 9.85 -12.41
N GLN A 143 2.97 10.36 -12.71
CA GLN A 143 3.37 10.76 -14.07
C GLN A 143 3.35 9.58 -15.05
N ASP A 144 3.72 8.38 -14.60
CA ASP A 144 3.71 7.16 -15.42
C ASP A 144 2.28 6.67 -15.73
N ILE A 145 1.33 6.86 -14.79
CA ILE A 145 -0.04 6.36 -14.92
C ILE A 145 -0.95 7.37 -15.61
N ALA A 146 -0.76 8.67 -15.37
CA ALA A 146 -1.61 9.75 -15.88
C ALA A 146 -1.88 9.71 -17.41
N PRO A 147 -0.93 9.35 -18.29
CA PRO A 147 -1.19 9.25 -19.74
C PRO A 147 -2.22 8.16 -20.12
N ARG A 148 -2.44 7.18 -19.24
CA ARG A 148 -3.43 6.09 -19.46
C ARG A 148 -4.79 6.40 -18.86
N ALA A 149 -4.86 7.44 -18.02
CA ALA A 149 -6.06 7.84 -17.29
C ALA A 149 -6.89 8.82 -18.12
N ALA A 150 -8.22 8.70 -18.02
CA ALA A 150 -9.16 9.65 -18.63
C ALA A 150 -9.29 10.91 -17.75
N LEU A 151 -8.17 11.62 -17.53
CA LEU A 151 -8.12 12.82 -16.70
C LEU A 151 -8.50 14.06 -17.50
N ASN A 152 -9.31 14.92 -16.90
CA ASN A 152 -9.54 16.25 -17.43
C ASN A 152 -8.33 17.13 -17.11
N THR A 153 -7.59 17.55 -18.16
CA THR A 153 -6.37 18.34 -18.03
C THR A 153 -6.58 19.69 -17.33
N HIS A 154 -7.73 20.33 -17.50
CA HIS A 154 -8.08 21.57 -16.80
C HIS A 154 -8.24 21.33 -15.29
N THR A 155 -8.93 20.26 -14.91
CA THR A 155 -9.08 19.89 -13.50
C THR A 155 -7.75 19.54 -12.86
N LEU A 156 -6.89 18.84 -13.58
CA LEU A 156 -5.55 18.49 -13.12
C LEU A 156 -4.67 19.75 -12.94
N ALA A 157 -4.68 20.65 -13.92
CA ALA A 157 -3.94 21.90 -13.85
C ALA A 157 -4.41 22.78 -12.66
N ALA A 158 -5.71 22.88 -12.42
CA ALA A 158 -6.24 23.60 -11.28
C ALA A 158 -5.76 23.01 -9.94
N ARG A 159 -5.80 21.68 -9.78
CA ARG A 159 -5.30 21.00 -8.58
C ARG A 159 -3.80 21.25 -8.34
N VAL A 160 -2.99 21.24 -9.40
CA VAL A 160 -1.53 21.52 -9.28
C VAL A 160 -1.29 22.97 -8.89
N TRP A 161 -2.16 23.89 -9.32
CA TRP A 161 -2.03 25.31 -8.99
C TRP A 161 -2.46 25.64 -7.56
N GLU A 162 -3.38 24.87 -6.99
CA GLU A 162 -3.91 25.05 -5.62
C GLU A 162 -3.08 24.32 -4.55
N ALA A 163 -2.17 23.43 -4.94
CA ALA A 163 -1.33 22.61 -4.04
C ALA A 163 -0.03 23.33 -3.66
#